data_266b00f2b7634dd35154090c63bc99d8
#
_entry.id   266b00f2b7634dd35154090c63bc99d8
#
_cell.length_a   1.000
_cell.length_b   1.000
_cell.length_c   1.000
_cell.angle_alpha   90.00
_cell.angle_beta   90.00
_cell.angle_gamma   90.00
#
_symmetry.space_group_name_H-M   'P 1'
#
loop_
_entity.id
_entity.type
_entity.pdbx_description
1 polymer ?
#
loop_
_entity_poly.entity_id
_entity_poly.type
_entity_poly.pdbx_seq_one_letter_code
_entity_poly.pdbx_strand_id
1 'polypeptide(L)'
;MKRSDFRFLETLRVRWSEVDMQKIVFNGHYLMYFDTAVAGYWRALAMPYHDTMVHLQGDLYVRKATLEYEASARYDDQLAVGIRCGRIGNSSLAFSAAVFRGERRLVHGDLVYVFADPATQTSRPVPTALRDLFTAFEAGESMFEVRIGTWSEQGLAAQALRHEVFAAEQGIAAELMSDAADLTAVHALAYNRFGVPLATGRLLKAGPGVAKIGRMATAASVRGAGLGGGVLQALLGAACLRGDREVLLHAQSTAVDFYRRAGFAPHGAVFEEAGVQHQEMRRTL
;
A
#
# COMPACT_ATOMS: atom_id res chain seq x y z
N MET A 1 -16.15 12.93 16.78
CA MET A 1 -15.66 12.00 15.75
C MET A 1 -15.84 10.58 16.26
N LYS A 2 -16.45 9.72 15.45
CA LYS A 2 -16.61 8.28 15.69
C LYS A 2 -15.58 7.54 14.82
N ARG A 3 -15.30 6.28 15.13
CA ARG A 3 -14.39 5.45 14.35
C ARG A 3 -14.82 5.33 12.88
N SER A 4 -16.12 5.24 12.63
CA SER A 4 -16.73 5.17 11.29
C SER A 4 -16.57 6.46 10.45
N ASP A 5 -16.18 7.58 11.04
CA ASP A 5 -15.95 8.84 10.32
C ASP A 5 -14.61 8.83 9.55
N PHE A 6 -13.77 7.81 9.79
CA PHE A 6 -12.46 7.66 9.18
C PHE A 6 -12.48 6.53 8.13
N ARG A 7 -12.19 6.87 6.90
CA ARG A 7 -11.96 5.88 5.85
C ARG A 7 -10.68 5.08 6.08
N PHE A 8 -9.66 5.73 6.62
CA PHE A 8 -8.37 5.12 6.93
C PHE A 8 -8.17 4.96 8.43
N LEU A 9 -7.74 3.77 8.84
CA LEU A 9 -7.40 3.42 10.21
C LEU A 9 -6.09 2.63 10.20
N GLU A 10 -5.04 3.19 10.83
CA GLU A 10 -3.82 2.44 11.12
C GLU A 10 -4.01 1.64 12.41
N THR A 11 -3.56 0.39 12.41
CA THR A 11 -3.62 -0.46 13.61
C THR A 11 -2.24 -0.60 14.22
N LEU A 12 -2.12 -0.32 15.51
CA LEU A 12 -0.89 -0.48 16.28
C LEU A 12 -1.16 -1.14 17.64
N ARG A 13 -0.11 -1.73 18.21
CA ARG A 13 -0.13 -2.28 19.56
C ARG A 13 0.78 -1.45 20.45
N VAL A 14 0.29 -1.06 21.63
CA VAL A 14 1.04 -0.27 22.60
C VAL A 14 2.24 -1.08 23.12
N ARG A 15 3.44 -0.55 22.95
CA ARG A 15 4.69 -1.17 23.38
C ARG A 15 5.00 -0.86 24.82
N TRP A 16 5.81 -1.69 25.47
CA TRP A 16 6.28 -1.48 26.85
C TRP A 16 6.97 -0.15 27.03
N SER A 17 7.79 0.27 26.09
CA SER A 17 8.53 1.53 26.12
C SER A 17 7.68 2.80 25.99
N GLU A 18 6.39 2.68 25.73
CA GLU A 18 5.47 3.80 25.52
C GLU A 18 4.65 4.15 26.77
N VAL A 19 4.74 3.33 27.82
CA VAL A 19 4.01 3.56 29.07
C VAL A 19 4.89 4.26 30.10
N ASP A 20 4.30 5.14 30.87
CA ASP A 20 4.94 5.89 31.95
C ASP A 20 4.78 5.21 33.33
N MET A 21 5.22 5.91 34.38
CA MET A 21 5.11 5.41 35.77
C MET A 21 3.65 5.24 36.25
N GLN A 22 2.68 5.88 35.57
CA GLN A 22 1.25 5.70 35.84
C GLN A 22 0.69 4.45 35.15
N LYS A 23 1.52 3.69 34.43
CA LYS A 23 1.17 2.49 33.66
C LYS A 23 0.16 2.76 32.52
N ILE A 24 0.19 3.97 32.01
CA ILE A 24 -0.59 4.42 30.85
C ILE A 24 0.36 4.97 29.78
N VAL A 25 -0.10 5.05 28.55
CA VAL A 25 0.69 5.63 27.46
C VAL A 25 1.02 7.08 27.80
N PHE A 26 2.33 7.41 27.78
CA PHE A 26 2.81 8.77 27.99
C PHE A 26 2.21 9.71 26.91
N ASN A 27 1.75 10.86 27.33
CA ASN A 27 0.97 11.78 26.51
C ASN A 27 1.63 12.15 25.17
N GLY A 28 2.94 12.30 25.13
CA GLY A 28 3.69 12.60 23.90
C GLY A 28 3.64 11.50 22.84
N HIS A 29 3.44 10.24 23.22
CA HIS A 29 3.38 9.13 22.25
C HIS A 29 2.14 9.17 21.36
N TYR A 30 1.06 9.81 21.77
CA TYR A 30 -0.12 9.94 20.91
C TYR A 30 0.16 10.77 19.66
N LEU A 31 1.04 11.76 19.72
CA LEU A 31 1.49 12.49 18.54
C LEU A 31 2.31 11.58 17.61
N MET A 32 3.15 10.71 18.16
CA MET A 32 3.87 9.69 17.36
C MET A 32 2.92 8.69 16.72
N TYR A 33 1.82 8.33 17.40
CA TYR A 33 0.79 7.47 16.81
C TYR A 33 0.09 8.16 15.63
N PHE A 34 -0.20 9.45 15.74
CA PHE A 34 -0.73 10.23 14.63
C PHE A 34 0.26 10.29 13.46
N ASP A 35 1.54 10.52 13.72
CA ASP A 35 2.57 10.58 12.69
C ASP A 35 2.73 9.23 11.97
N THR A 36 2.74 8.14 12.73
CA THR A 36 2.73 6.76 12.18
C THR A 36 1.50 6.54 11.29
N ALA A 37 0.32 6.99 11.72
CA ALA A 37 -0.90 6.85 10.94
C ALA A 37 -0.92 7.76 9.70
N VAL A 38 -0.28 8.93 9.74
CA VAL A 38 -0.07 9.78 8.55
C VAL A 38 0.79 9.06 7.51
N ALA A 39 1.86 8.37 7.93
CA ALA A 39 2.66 7.55 7.02
C ALA A 39 1.83 6.40 6.40
N GLY A 40 0.98 5.74 7.19
CA GLY A 40 0.02 4.74 6.71
C GLY A 40 -1.02 5.32 5.75
N TYR A 41 -1.49 6.53 6.01
CA TYR A 41 -2.44 7.25 5.16
C TYR A 41 -1.84 7.51 3.75
N TRP A 42 -0.58 7.95 3.65
CA TRP A 42 0.13 8.08 2.38
C TRP A 42 0.22 6.76 1.62
N ARG A 43 0.46 5.67 2.33
CA ARG A 43 0.44 4.32 1.76
C ARG A 43 -0.94 3.97 1.22
N ALA A 44 -2.01 4.28 1.96
CA ALA A 44 -3.40 4.06 1.51
C ALA A 44 -3.79 4.90 0.29
N LEU A 45 -3.16 6.06 0.11
CA LEU A 45 -3.28 6.89 -1.11
C LEU A 45 -2.53 6.27 -2.32
N ALA A 46 -1.81 5.15 -2.14
CA ALA A 46 -0.88 4.59 -3.14
C ALA A 46 0.18 5.60 -3.59
N MET A 47 0.66 6.45 -2.67
CA MET A 47 1.67 7.49 -2.95
C MET A 47 2.93 7.22 -2.14
N PRO A 48 4.05 6.81 -2.75
CA PRO A 48 5.37 6.85 -2.13
C PRO A 48 5.68 8.30 -1.74
N TYR A 49 5.73 8.59 -0.43
CA TYR A 49 5.78 9.98 0.07
C TYR A 49 6.94 10.78 -0.52
N HIS A 50 8.16 10.24 -0.38
CA HIS A 50 9.37 10.93 -0.83
C HIS A 50 9.32 11.26 -2.33
N ASP A 51 9.06 10.27 -3.17
CA ASP A 51 9.01 10.43 -4.63
C ASP A 51 7.90 11.39 -5.05
N THR A 52 6.77 11.32 -4.34
CA THR A 52 5.63 12.23 -4.56
C THR A 52 6.02 13.67 -4.25
N MET A 53 6.73 13.93 -3.13
CA MET A 53 7.17 15.29 -2.77
C MET A 53 8.24 15.81 -3.72
N VAL A 54 9.17 14.98 -4.17
CA VAL A 54 10.15 15.32 -5.22
C VAL A 54 9.43 15.70 -6.52
N HIS A 55 8.47 14.89 -6.95
CA HIS A 55 7.67 15.16 -8.16
C HIS A 55 6.91 16.51 -8.08
N LEU A 56 6.36 16.82 -6.90
CA LEU A 56 5.61 18.05 -6.65
C LEU A 56 6.53 19.24 -6.36
N GLN A 57 7.83 19.03 -6.27
CA GLN A 57 8.85 20.06 -5.97
C GLN A 57 8.52 20.82 -4.67
N GLY A 58 8.09 20.11 -3.63
CA GLY A 58 7.72 20.68 -2.34
C GLY A 58 7.66 19.62 -1.27
N ASP A 59 7.38 20.03 -0.03
CA ASP A 59 7.23 19.11 1.08
C ASP A 59 6.19 19.60 2.08
N LEU A 60 5.74 18.73 2.98
CA LEU A 60 4.73 19.03 4.00
C LEU A 60 5.37 19.15 5.38
N TYR A 61 5.25 20.32 5.97
CA TYR A 61 5.77 20.63 7.30
C TYR A 61 4.64 20.82 8.31
N VAL A 62 4.76 20.17 9.45
CA VAL A 62 3.80 20.35 10.56
C VAL A 62 3.90 21.80 11.07
N ARG A 63 2.80 22.53 10.99
CA ARG A 63 2.68 23.88 11.51
C ARG A 63 1.99 23.95 12.87
N LYS A 64 1.04 23.03 13.09
CA LYS A 64 0.26 22.96 14.32
C LYS A 64 -0.16 21.51 14.58
N ALA A 65 -0.09 21.10 15.84
CA ALA A 65 -0.70 19.88 16.33
C ALA A 65 -1.47 20.21 17.62
N THR A 66 -2.69 19.69 17.73
CA THR A 66 -3.50 19.77 18.96
C THR A 66 -3.96 18.38 19.34
N LEU A 67 -3.95 18.07 20.62
CA LEU A 67 -4.43 16.81 21.17
C LEU A 67 -5.34 17.08 22.35
N GLU A 68 -6.43 16.35 22.41
CA GLU A 68 -7.37 16.31 23.52
C GLU A 68 -7.48 14.88 24.03
N TYR A 69 -7.28 14.71 25.33
CA TYR A 69 -7.18 13.41 25.99
C TYR A 69 -8.49 13.13 26.73
N GLU A 70 -9.22 12.09 26.33
CA GLU A 70 -10.48 11.68 26.95
C GLU A 70 -10.30 10.44 27.83
N ALA A 71 -9.35 9.57 27.45
CA ALA A 71 -9.00 8.36 28.19
C ALA A 71 -7.60 7.89 27.82
N SER A 72 -7.02 7.04 28.65
CA SER A 72 -5.66 6.53 28.46
C SER A 72 -5.66 5.13 27.85
N ALA A 73 -4.73 4.89 26.94
CA ALA A 73 -4.33 3.55 26.52
C ALA A 73 -3.32 2.96 27.54
N ARG A 74 -3.19 1.65 27.54
CA ARG A 74 -2.29 0.90 28.40
C ARG A 74 -1.39 -0.02 27.59
N TYR A 75 -0.36 -0.56 28.23
CA TYR A 75 0.49 -1.59 27.64
C TYR A 75 -0.34 -2.72 27.03
N ASP A 76 0.06 -3.16 25.86
CA ASP A 76 -0.53 -4.24 25.06
C ASP A 76 -1.95 -3.95 24.50
N ASP A 77 -2.51 -2.76 24.72
CA ASP A 77 -3.74 -2.34 24.04
C ASP A 77 -3.54 -2.36 22.51
N GLN A 78 -4.50 -2.92 21.80
CA GLN A 78 -4.59 -2.79 20.35
C GLN A 78 -5.41 -1.54 20.01
N LEU A 79 -4.79 -0.61 19.31
CA LEU A 79 -5.35 0.69 18.98
C LEU A 79 -5.60 0.81 17.47
N ALA A 80 -6.64 1.54 17.11
CA ALA A 80 -6.88 2.03 15.76
C ALA A 80 -6.72 3.55 15.73
N VAL A 81 -5.88 4.05 14.82
CA VAL A 81 -5.60 5.49 14.67
C VAL A 81 -6.17 5.96 13.33
N GLY A 82 -7.23 6.76 13.40
CA GLY A 82 -7.88 7.34 12.23
C GLY A 82 -7.22 8.65 11.82
N ILE A 83 -7.00 8.82 10.52
CA ILE A 83 -6.56 10.06 9.87
C ILE A 83 -7.55 10.40 8.76
N ARG A 84 -7.97 11.66 8.71
CA ARG A 84 -8.86 12.18 7.66
C ARG A 84 -8.42 13.59 7.26
N CYS A 85 -8.26 13.83 5.95
CA CYS A 85 -8.05 15.17 5.43
C CYS A 85 -9.40 15.93 5.42
N GLY A 86 -9.57 16.88 6.34
CA GLY A 86 -10.84 17.60 6.49
C GLY A 86 -10.91 18.90 5.68
N ARG A 87 -9.80 19.65 5.59
CA ARG A 87 -9.77 20.95 4.90
C ARG A 87 -8.45 21.16 4.17
N ILE A 88 -8.55 21.64 2.96
CA ILE A 88 -7.42 22.04 2.12
C ILE A 88 -7.48 23.55 1.90
N GLY A 89 -6.58 24.30 2.56
CA GLY A 89 -6.42 25.75 2.40
C GLY A 89 -5.57 26.10 1.17
N ASN A 90 -5.14 27.34 1.01
CA ASN A 90 -4.27 27.73 -0.11
C ASN A 90 -2.93 26.99 -0.04
N SER A 91 -2.23 27.05 1.08
CA SER A 91 -0.93 26.40 1.30
C SER A 91 -0.95 25.37 2.44
N SER A 92 -2.11 25.02 2.98
CA SER A 92 -2.21 24.15 4.17
C SER A 92 -3.19 23.01 3.98
N LEU A 93 -2.91 21.91 4.67
CA LEU A 93 -3.76 20.73 4.82
C LEU A 93 -4.09 20.56 6.30
N ALA A 94 -5.37 20.46 6.63
CA ALA A 94 -5.80 20.18 7.99
C ALA A 94 -6.35 18.75 8.07
N PHE A 95 -5.71 17.93 8.89
CA PHE A 95 -6.12 16.57 9.16
C PHE A 95 -6.74 16.49 10.55
N SER A 96 -7.87 15.82 10.66
CA SER A 96 -8.40 15.36 11.93
C SER A 96 -7.87 13.96 12.20
N ALA A 97 -7.45 13.72 13.45
CA ALA A 97 -6.88 12.47 13.92
C ALA A 97 -7.57 11.98 15.17
N ALA A 98 -7.72 10.66 15.34
CA ALA A 98 -8.25 10.11 16.58
C ALA A 98 -7.71 8.70 16.86
N VAL A 99 -7.49 8.40 18.14
CA VAL A 99 -7.06 7.09 18.65
C VAL A 99 -8.24 6.38 19.29
N PHE A 100 -8.48 5.13 18.87
CA PHE A 100 -9.57 4.29 19.36
C PHE A 100 -9.05 3.00 19.98
N ARG A 101 -9.70 2.54 21.05
CA ARG A 101 -9.64 1.17 21.55
C ARG A 101 -11.02 0.53 21.38
N GLY A 102 -11.14 -0.39 20.42
CA GLY A 102 -12.45 -0.81 19.93
C GLY A 102 -13.19 0.39 19.32
N GLU A 103 -14.41 0.66 19.81
CA GLU A 103 -15.20 1.83 19.37
C GLU A 103 -15.00 3.07 20.27
N ARG A 104 -14.30 2.90 21.42
CA ARG A 104 -14.09 4.01 22.36
C ARG A 104 -12.95 4.88 21.87
N ARG A 105 -13.24 6.17 21.65
CA ARG A 105 -12.22 7.19 21.43
C ARG A 105 -11.46 7.46 22.72
N LEU A 106 -10.14 7.52 22.63
CA LEU A 106 -9.22 7.79 23.73
C LEU A 106 -8.61 9.20 23.63
N VAL A 107 -8.17 9.57 22.45
CA VAL A 107 -7.54 10.84 22.14
C VAL A 107 -8.01 11.29 20.77
N HIS A 108 -8.16 12.59 20.58
CA HIS A 108 -8.37 13.17 19.26
C HIS A 108 -7.61 14.48 19.11
N GLY A 109 -7.49 14.97 17.89
CA GLY A 109 -6.78 16.20 17.62
C GLY A 109 -6.77 16.58 16.15
N ASP A 110 -6.11 17.71 15.89
CA ASP A 110 -5.93 18.21 14.55
C ASP A 110 -4.45 18.43 14.26
N LEU A 111 -4.03 18.06 13.05
CA LEU A 111 -2.71 18.31 12.50
C LEU A 111 -2.84 19.26 11.31
N VAL A 112 -2.11 20.36 11.34
CA VAL A 112 -2.05 21.31 10.22
C VAL A 112 -0.67 21.22 9.60
N TYR A 113 -0.62 20.81 8.34
CA TYR A 113 0.59 20.81 7.52
C TYR A 113 0.57 22.00 6.56
N VAL A 114 1.75 22.53 6.27
CA VAL A 114 1.94 23.57 5.26
C VAL A 114 2.80 22.97 4.14
N PHE A 115 2.34 23.10 2.91
CA PHE A 115 3.13 22.77 1.73
C PHE A 115 4.13 23.92 1.48
N ALA A 116 5.40 23.59 1.41
CA ALA A 116 6.46 24.59 1.31
C ALA A 116 7.60 24.10 0.41
N ASP A 117 8.40 25.03 -0.05
CA ASP A 117 9.67 24.79 -0.71
C ASP A 117 10.68 24.27 0.31
N PRO A 118 11.29 23.08 0.12
CA PRO A 118 12.20 22.48 1.11
C PRO A 118 13.52 23.26 1.27
N ALA A 119 13.96 23.99 0.26
CA ALA A 119 15.22 24.75 0.31
C ALA A 119 15.07 26.09 1.07
N THR A 120 13.95 26.79 0.84
CA THR A 120 13.70 28.13 1.41
C THR A 120 12.74 28.10 2.60
N GLN A 121 12.03 26.99 2.78
CA GLN A 121 10.95 26.80 3.75
C GLN A 121 9.82 27.86 3.63
N THR A 122 9.70 28.46 2.46
CA THR A 122 8.59 29.38 2.16
C THR A 122 7.36 28.61 1.72
N SER A 123 6.20 29.00 2.24
CA SER A 123 4.94 28.34 1.90
C SER A 123 4.58 28.54 0.43
N ARG A 124 4.08 27.46 -0.20
CA ARG A 124 3.62 27.42 -1.60
C ARG A 124 2.16 26.97 -1.64
N PRO A 125 1.40 27.35 -2.68
CA PRO A 125 0.07 26.79 -2.88
C PRO A 125 0.13 25.27 -2.95
N VAL A 126 -0.80 24.58 -2.26
CA VAL A 126 -0.97 23.13 -2.39
C VAL A 126 -1.29 22.81 -3.85
N PRO A 127 -0.50 21.96 -4.54
CA PRO A 127 -0.74 21.60 -5.94
C PRO A 127 -2.14 21.03 -6.17
N THR A 128 -2.76 21.34 -7.31
CA THR A 128 -4.10 20.85 -7.68
C THR A 128 -4.13 19.31 -7.63
N ALA A 129 -3.12 18.63 -8.17
CA ALA A 129 -3.04 17.18 -8.14
C ALA A 129 -3.12 16.59 -6.72
N LEU A 130 -2.49 17.29 -5.74
CA LEU A 130 -2.54 16.86 -4.34
C LEU A 130 -3.92 17.13 -3.69
N ARG A 131 -4.57 18.25 -4.06
CA ARG A 131 -5.95 18.55 -3.64
C ARG A 131 -6.92 17.50 -4.13
N ASP A 132 -6.85 17.18 -5.42
CA ASP A 132 -7.71 16.19 -6.07
C ASP A 132 -7.50 14.81 -5.47
N LEU A 133 -6.25 14.44 -5.18
CA LEU A 133 -5.92 13.17 -4.54
C LEU A 133 -6.61 13.01 -3.18
N PHE A 134 -6.46 13.99 -2.29
CA PHE A 134 -7.09 13.92 -0.96
C PHE A 134 -8.61 13.97 -1.05
N THR A 135 -9.16 14.83 -1.91
CA THR A 135 -10.61 14.94 -2.11
C THR A 135 -11.21 13.63 -2.61
N ALA A 136 -10.58 13.01 -3.60
CA ALA A 136 -11.01 11.73 -4.15
C ALA A 136 -10.90 10.59 -3.13
N PHE A 137 -9.81 10.57 -2.34
CA PHE A 137 -9.67 9.57 -1.28
C PHE A 137 -10.81 9.69 -0.27
N GLU A 138 -11.06 10.87 0.26
CA GLU A 138 -12.11 11.10 1.27
C GLU A 138 -13.52 10.86 0.69
N ALA A 139 -13.71 11.02 -0.62
CA ALA A 139 -14.94 10.68 -1.33
C ALA A 139 -15.15 9.17 -1.57
N GLY A 140 -14.17 8.32 -1.19
CA GLY A 140 -14.28 6.86 -1.36
C GLY A 140 -13.79 6.33 -2.71
N GLU A 141 -13.16 7.16 -3.55
CA GLU A 141 -12.69 6.75 -4.86
C GLU A 141 -11.42 5.86 -4.78
N SER A 142 -11.20 5.05 -5.82
CA SER A 142 -9.98 4.24 -5.93
C SER A 142 -8.73 5.11 -6.07
N MET A 143 -7.65 4.73 -5.40
CA MET A 143 -6.37 5.42 -5.47
C MET A 143 -5.42 4.84 -6.51
N PHE A 144 -5.82 3.77 -7.17
CA PHE A 144 -5.08 3.16 -8.28
C PHE A 144 -6.05 2.57 -9.30
N GLU A 145 -5.54 2.39 -10.49
CA GLU A 145 -6.19 1.60 -11.56
C GLU A 145 -5.27 0.47 -11.99
N VAL A 146 -5.85 -0.63 -12.46
CA VAL A 146 -5.08 -1.75 -13.02
C VAL A 146 -5.28 -1.78 -14.53
N ARG A 147 -4.17 -1.72 -15.26
CA ARG A 147 -4.14 -1.83 -16.71
C ARG A 147 -3.61 -3.20 -17.10
N ILE A 148 -4.33 -3.85 -18.00
CA ILE A 148 -3.92 -5.13 -18.65
C ILE A 148 -3.38 -4.80 -20.03
N GLY A 149 -2.30 -5.45 -20.43
CA GLY A 149 -1.70 -5.25 -21.74
C GLY A 149 -0.66 -6.30 -22.11
N THR A 150 -0.09 -6.11 -23.29
CA THR A 150 0.99 -6.91 -23.85
C THR A 150 2.35 -6.46 -23.28
N TRP A 151 3.40 -7.24 -23.59
CA TRP A 151 4.77 -6.84 -23.23
C TRP A 151 5.21 -5.54 -23.91
N SER A 152 4.80 -5.31 -25.15
CA SER A 152 5.12 -4.06 -25.87
C SER A 152 4.51 -2.83 -25.20
N GLU A 153 3.39 -2.96 -24.50
CA GLU A 153 2.71 -1.87 -23.82
C GLU A 153 3.19 -1.68 -22.38
N GLN A 154 3.46 -2.77 -21.67
CA GLN A 154 3.67 -2.77 -20.22
C GLN A 154 5.09 -3.19 -19.81
N GLY A 155 5.89 -3.72 -20.73
CA GLY A 155 7.15 -4.40 -20.42
C GLY A 155 8.17 -3.53 -19.74
N LEU A 156 8.35 -2.27 -20.18
CA LEU A 156 9.32 -1.35 -19.58
C LEU A 156 9.01 -1.07 -18.11
N ALA A 157 7.74 -0.76 -17.80
CA ALA A 157 7.29 -0.51 -16.45
C ALA A 157 7.33 -1.78 -15.57
N ALA A 158 6.96 -2.93 -16.15
CA ALA A 158 7.04 -4.22 -15.45
C ALA A 158 8.48 -4.59 -15.10
N GLN A 159 9.44 -4.37 -16.01
CA GLN A 159 10.87 -4.60 -15.75
C GLN A 159 11.41 -3.74 -14.64
N ALA A 160 11.10 -2.44 -14.65
CA ALA A 160 11.54 -1.50 -13.61
C ALA A 160 11.07 -1.95 -12.22
N LEU A 161 9.79 -2.31 -12.07
CA LEU A 161 9.23 -2.81 -10.80
C LEU A 161 9.83 -4.15 -10.39
N ARG A 162 10.04 -5.07 -11.33
CA ARG A 162 10.66 -6.36 -11.05
C ARG A 162 12.11 -6.17 -10.59
N HIS A 163 12.84 -5.27 -11.22
CA HIS A 163 14.21 -4.94 -10.82
C HIS A 163 14.24 -4.36 -9.40
N GLU A 164 13.38 -3.39 -9.11
CA GLU A 164 13.28 -2.80 -7.75
C GLU A 164 13.02 -3.88 -6.70
N VAL A 165 12.01 -4.74 -6.92
CA VAL A 165 11.54 -5.68 -5.89
C VAL A 165 12.37 -6.96 -5.86
N PHE A 166 12.71 -7.56 -7.00
CA PHE A 166 13.39 -8.85 -7.01
C PHE A 166 14.91 -8.70 -6.97
N ALA A 167 15.48 -7.75 -7.73
CA ALA A 167 16.94 -7.58 -7.74
C ALA A 167 17.41 -6.69 -6.59
N ALA A 168 16.93 -5.45 -6.48
CA ALA A 168 17.46 -4.50 -5.50
C ALA A 168 17.05 -4.85 -4.06
N GLU A 169 15.82 -5.31 -3.83
CA GLU A 169 15.35 -5.63 -2.48
C GLU A 169 15.66 -7.09 -2.07
N GLN A 170 15.42 -8.08 -2.98
CA GLN A 170 15.53 -9.50 -2.65
C GLN A 170 16.86 -10.14 -3.09
N GLY A 171 17.70 -9.43 -3.85
CA GLY A 171 19.00 -9.95 -4.30
C GLY A 171 18.91 -11.04 -5.37
N ILE A 172 17.77 -11.21 -6.04
CA ILE A 172 17.62 -12.20 -7.11
C ILE A 172 18.35 -11.70 -8.37
N ALA A 173 19.07 -12.58 -9.05
CA ALA A 173 19.85 -12.23 -10.24
C ALA A 173 18.96 -11.58 -11.34
N ALA A 174 19.45 -10.48 -11.91
CA ALA A 174 18.68 -9.66 -12.85
C ALA A 174 18.23 -10.43 -14.10
N GLU A 175 19.00 -11.43 -14.54
CA GLU A 175 18.72 -12.29 -15.68
C GLU A 175 17.43 -13.14 -15.49
N LEU A 176 17.02 -13.33 -14.22
CA LEU A 176 15.81 -14.09 -13.88
C LEU A 176 14.53 -13.23 -13.85
N MET A 177 14.65 -11.90 -14.02
CA MET A 177 13.51 -10.98 -13.92
C MET A 177 12.58 -11.07 -15.13
N SER A 178 13.10 -11.37 -16.32
CA SER A 178 12.38 -11.48 -17.58
C SER A 178 12.83 -12.71 -18.35
N ASP A 179 11.93 -13.25 -19.14
CA ASP A 179 12.20 -14.42 -19.99
C ASP A 179 11.38 -14.32 -21.29
N ALA A 180 11.64 -15.22 -22.24
CA ALA A 180 10.96 -15.23 -23.55
C ALA A 180 9.43 -15.34 -23.42
N ALA A 181 8.93 -15.95 -22.34
CA ALA A 181 7.48 -16.07 -22.11
C ALA A 181 6.79 -14.72 -21.83
N ASP A 182 7.55 -13.68 -21.47
CA ASP A 182 6.99 -12.33 -21.30
C ASP A 182 6.39 -11.79 -22.60
N LEU A 183 6.94 -12.15 -23.76
CA LEU A 183 6.47 -11.71 -25.07
C LEU A 183 5.03 -12.16 -25.39
N THR A 184 4.60 -13.29 -24.83
CA THR A 184 3.29 -13.89 -25.08
C THR A 184 2.38 -13.86 -23.86
N ALA A 185 2.89 -13.37 -22.73
CA ALA A 185 2.13 -13.24 -21.49
C ALA A 185 1.13 -12.08 -21.56
N VAL A 186 0.08 -12.17 -20.75
CA VAL A 186 -0.74 -11.03 -20.38
C VAL A 186 -0.11 -10.38 -19.13
N HIS A 187 0.12 -9.08 -19.19
CA HIS A 187 0.69 -8.31 -18.09
C HIS A 187 -0.39 -7.45 -17.45
N ALA A 188 -0.36 -7.35 -16.13
CA ALA A 188 -1.21 -6.42 -15.38
C ALA A 188 -0.32 -5.54 -14.49
N LEU A 189 -0.54 -4.22 -14.55
CA LEU A 189 0.15 -3.23 -13.74
C LEU A 189 -0.86 -2.33 -13.04
N ALA A 190 -0.62 -2.06 -11.76
CA ALA A 190 -1.37 -1.08 -11.00
C ALA A 190 -0.63 0.28 -11.03
N TYR A 191 -1.32 1.30 -11.47
CA TYR A 191 -0.86 2.68 -11.54
C TYR A 191 -1.58 3.53 -10.51
N ASN A 192 -0.87 4.36 -9.77
CA ASN A 192 -1.49 5.33 -8.90
C ASN A 192 -2.11 6.51 -9.69
N ARG A 193 -2.76 7.44 -9.01
CA ARG A 193 -3.40 8.61 -9.64
C ARG A 193 -2.42 9.58 -10.31
N PHE A 194 -1.12 9.43 -10.09
CA PHE A 194 -0.07 10.21 -10.78
C PHE A 194 0.52 9.42 -11.96
N GLY A 195 -0.07 8.27 -12.32
CA GLY A 195 0.39 7.44 -13.44
C GLY A 195 1.68 6.67 -13.14
N VAL A 196 2.08 6.56 -11.88
CA VAL A 196 3.27 5.80 -11.48
C VAL A 196 2.90 4.32 -11.31
N PRO A 197 3.59 3.38 -12.00
CA PRO A 197 3.37 1.96 -11.82
C PRO A 197 3.95 1.50 -10.48
N LEU A 198 3.16 0.77 -9.67
CA LEU A 198 3.54 0.40 -8.30
C LEU A 198 3.35 -1.08 -7.97
N ALA A 199 2.64 -1.82 -8.83
CA ALA A 199 2.56 -3.27 -8.73
C ALA A 199 2.44 -3.90 -10.12
N THR A 200 2.94 -5.11 -10.29
CA THR A 200 2.92 -5.86 -11.55
C THR A 200 2.66 -7.35 -11.32
N GLY A 201 2.23 -8.02 -12.35
CA GLY A 201 2.13 -9.46 -12.44
C GLY A 201 1.95 -9.92 -13.90
N ARG A 202 2.16 -11.20 -14.18
CA ARG A 202 1.93 -11.77 -15.51
C ARG A 202 1.11 -13.04 -15.45
N LEU A 203 0.37 -13.31 -16.53
CA LEU A 203 -0.44 -14.49 -16.74
C LEU A 203 0.07 -15.25 -17.97
N LEU A 204 0.43 -16.51 -17.80
CA LEU A 204 0.88 -17.44 -18.83
C LEU A 204 -0.15 -18.54 -19.06
N LYS A 205 -0.03 -19.27 -20.18
CA LYS A 205 -0.64 -20.59 -20.35
C LYS A 205 0.30 -21.64 -19.75
N ALA A 206 -0.22 -22.51 -18.88
CA ALA A 206 0.54 -23.62 -18.31
C ALA A 206 0.13 -24.98 -18.91
N GLY A 207 -1.05 -25.05 -19.53
CA GLY A 207 -1.61 -26.24 -20.18
C GLY A 207 -3.02 -25.97 -20.69
N PRO A 208 -3.69 -27.00 -21.24
CA PRO A 208 -5.09 -26.86 -21.67
C PRO A 208 -6.02 -26.47 -20.49
N GLY A 209 -6.58 -25.28 -20.53
CA GLY A 209 -7.47 -24.76 -19.48
C GLY A 209 -6.78 -24.44 -18.16
N VAL A 210 -5.44 -24.36 -18.13
CA VAL A 210 -4.64 -24.04 -16.94
C VAL A 210 -3.79 -22.79 -17.20
N ALA A 211 -3.96 -21.79 -16.36
CA ALA A 211 -3.14 -20.58 -16.33
C ALA A 211 -2.05 -20.65 -15.26
N LYS A 212 -0.94 -19.91 -15.45
CA LYS A 212 0.06 -19.65 -14.42
C LYS A 212 0.23 -18.17 -14.20
N ILE A 213 -0.02 -17.71 -12.98
CA ILE A 213 0.31 -16.33 -12.55
C ILE A 213 1.74 -16.34 -11.96
N GLY A 214 2.52 -15.33 -12.33
CA GLY A 214 3.88 -15.16 -11.82
C GLY A 214 4.38 -13.74 -11.92
N ARG A 215 5.61 -13.50 -11.49
CA ARG A 215 6.25 -12.18 -11.49
C ARG A 215 5.43 -11.12 -10.76
N MET A 216 4.71 -11.53 -9.70
CA MET A 216 3.96 -10.61 -8.85
C MET A 216 4.93 -9.79 -7.99
N ALA A 217 4.92 -8.49 -8.18
CA ALA A 217 5.74 -7.56 -7.42
C ALA A 217 4.93 -6.31 -7.04
N THR A 218 5.19 -5.77 -5.85
CA THR A 218 4.60 -4.50 -5.38
C THR A 218 5.69 -3.69 -4.69
N ALA A 219 5.85 -2.44 -5.08
CA ALA A 219 6.80 -1.50 -4.49
C ALA A 219 6.64 -1.45 -2.96
N ALA A 220 7.76 -1.54 -2.23
CA ALA A 220 7.76 -1.68 -0.77
C ALA A 220 6.99 -0.57 -0.06
N SER A 221 7.12 0.66 -0.55
CA SER A 221 6.52 1.88 0.01
C SER A 221 4.99 1.88 0.06
N VAL A 222 4.33 1.05 -0.78
CA VAL A 222 2.85 0.99 -0.89
C VAL A 222 2.26 -0.40 -0.60
N ARG A 223 3.05 -1.32 -0.06
CA ARG A 223 2.52 -2.62 0.39
C ARG A 223 1.45 -2.43 1.46
N GLY A 224 0.42 -3.27 1.41
CA GLY A 224 -0.75 -3.15 2.29
C GLY A 224 -1.88 -2.25 1.74
N ALA A 225 -1.64 -1.46 0.68
CA ALA A 225 -2.65 -0.60 0.05
C ALA A 225 -3.57 -1.31 -0.97
N GLY A 226 -3.44 -2.64 -1.12
CA GLY A 226 -4.32 -3.43 -1.98
C GLY A 226 -3.89 -3.57 -3.44
N LEU A 227 -2.80 -2.91 -3.90
CA LEU A 227 -2.37 -2.92 -5.30
C LEU A 227 -2.06 -4.34 -5.82
N GLY A 228 -1.31 -5.14 -5.06
CA GLY A 228 -1.03 -6.52 -5.40
C GLY A 228 -2.29 -7.37 -5.54
N GLY A 229 -3.29 -7.13 -4.66
CA GLY A 229 -4.62 -7.75 -4.76
C GLY A 229 -5.36 -7.34 -6.03
N GLY A 230 -5.31 -6.05 -6.38
CA GLY A 230 -5.90 -5.54 -7.63
C GLY A 230 -5.28 -6.18 -8.87
N VAL A 231 -3.95 -6.26 -8.93
CA VAL A 231 -3.22 -6.95 -10.02
C VAL A 231 -3.61 -8.43 -10.10
N LEU A 232 -3.65 -9.14 -8.97
CA LEU A 232 -4.05 -10.54 -8.92
C LEU A 232 -5.48 -10.74 -9.44
N GLN A 233 -6.45 -9.93 -9.02
CA GLN A 233 -7.83 -10.01 -9.49
C GLN A 233 -7.96 -9.74 -10.99
N ALA A 234 -7.21 -8.77 -11.53
CA ALA A 234 -7.20 -8.47 -12.95
C ALA A 234 -6.66 -9.66 -13.77
N LEU A 235 -5.58 -10.32 -13.31
CA LEU A 235 -5.04 -11.52 -13.97
C LEU A 235 -5.99 -12.72 -13.87
N LEU A 236 -6.68 -12.90 -12.74
CA LEU A 236 -7.73 -13.92 -12.57
C LEU A 236 -8.89 -13.67 -13.54
N GLY A 237 -9.34 -12.42 -13.66
CA GLY A 237 -10.35 -12.03 -14.64
C GLY A 237 -9.92 -12.31 -16.08
N ALA A 238 -8.66 -12.02 -16.44
CA ALA A 238 -8.10 -12.32 -17.75
C ALA A 238 -8.03 -13.85 -18.03
N ALA A 239 -7.69 -14.66 -17.01
CA ALA A 239 -7.71 -16.12 -17.12
C ALA A 239 -9.15 -16.65 -17.38
N CYS A 240 -10.13 -16.17 -16.61
CA CYS A 240 -11.55 -16.51 -16.82
C CYS A 240 -12.01 -16.15 -18.25
N LEU A 241 -11.71 -14.93 -18.71
CA LEU A 241 -12.09 -14.47 -20.07
C LEU A 241 -11.42 -15.29 -21.17
N ARG A 242 -10.23 -15.82 -20.91
CA ARG A 242 -9.52 -16.72 -21.84
C ARG A 242 -10.09 -18.15 -21.84
N GLY A 243 -10.96 -18.50 -20.89
CA GLY A 243 -11.57 -19.82 -20.74
C GLY A 243 -10.73 -20.83 -19.95
N ASP A 244 -9.77 -20.36 -19.15
CA ASP A 244 -9.05 -21.21 -18.19
C ASP A 244 -10.00 -21.62 -17.06
N ARG A 245 -9.78 -22.82 -16.51
CA ARG A 245 -10.59 -23.39 -15.43
C ARG A 245 -9.83 -23.45 -14.11
N GLU A 246 -8.50 -23.37 -14.20
CA GLU A 246 -7.59 -23.45 -13.06
C GLU A 246 -6.47 -22.43 -13.24
N VAL A 247 -6.05 -21.85 -12.12
CA VAL A 247 -4.87 -21.00 -12.05
C VAL A 247 -3.91 -21.57 -11.01
N LEU A 248 -2.64 -21.71 -11.39
CA LEU A 248 -1.55 -22.05 -10.50
C LEU A 248 -0.56 -20.90 -10.38
N LEU A 249 0.18 -20.89 -9.29
CA LEU A 249 1.29 -19.97 -9.04
C LEU A 249 2.30 -20.58 -8.06
N HIS A 250 3.54 -20.07 -8.11
CA HIS A 250 4.56 -20.36 -7.12
C HIS A 250 4.64 -19.19 -6.14
N ALA A 251 4.12 -19.37 -4.93
CA ALA A 251 4.13 -18.37 -3.88
C ALA A 251 5.42 -18.46 -3.07
N GLN A 252 6.14 -17.36 -2.90
CA GLN A 252 7.16 -17.28 -1.86
C GLN A 252 6.51 -17.59 -0.50
N SER A 253 7.21 -18.30 0.38
CA SER A 253 6.64 -18.74 1.68
C SER A 253 6.04 -17.59 2.49
N THR A 254 6.61 -16.40 2.41
CA THR A 254 6.10 -15.17 3.06
C THR A 254 4.81 -14.63 2.44
N ALA A 255 4.48 -15.02 1.20
CA ALA A 255 3.30 -14.57 0.47
C ALA A 255 2.14 -15.58 0.46
N VAL A 256 2.32 -16.76 1.03
CA VAL A 256 1.30 -17.85 1.01
C VAL A 256 -0.04 -17.35 1.57
N ASP A 257 -0.06 -16.63 2.68
CA ASP A 257 -1.30 -16.14 3.27
C ASP A 257 -2.00 -15.06 2.45
N PHE A 258 -1.26 -14.29 1.66
CA PHE A 258 -1.85 -13.37 0.69
C PHE A 258 -2.66 -14.13 -0.37
N TYR A 259 -2.12 -15.19 -0.93
CA TYR A 259 -2.81 -16.01 -1.93
C TYR A 259 -3.93 -16.85 -1.32
N ARG A 260 -3.78 -17.34 -0.08
CA ARG A 260 -4.88 -18.04 0.64
C ARG A 260 -6.11 -17.15 0.77
N ARG A 261 -5.94 -15.88 1.14
CA ARG A 261 -7.04 -14.91 1.21
C ARG A 261 -7.69 -14.65 -0.16
N ALA A 262 -6.97 -14.90 -1.24
CA ALA A 262 -7.49 -14.83 -2.61
C ALA A 262 -8.08 -16.16 -3.11
N GLY A 263 -8.26 -17.17 -2.24
CA GLY A 263 -8.89 -18.44 -2.56
C GLY A 263 -7.96 -19.50 -3.17
N PHE A 264 -6.64 -19.30 -3.11
CA PHE A 264 -5.69 -20.32 -3.51
C PHE A 264 -5.43 -21.31 -2.36
N ALA A 265 -5.30 -22.61 -2.71
CA ALA A 265 -4.91 -23.66 -1.79
C ALA A 265 -3.49 -24.16 -2.11
N PRO A 266 -2.66 -24.49 -1.09
CA PRO A 266 -1.36 -25.12 -1.29
C PRO A 266 -1.50 -26.47 -2.02
N HIS A 267 -0.56 -26.75 -2.92
CA HIS A 267 -0.48 -28.00 -3.68
C HIS A 267 0.95 -28.54 -3.68
N GLY A 268 1.15 -29.81 -3.35
CA GLY A 268 2.48 -30.43 -3.27
C GLY A 268 3.34 -29.94 -2.10
N ALA A 269 4.61 -30.31 -2.12
CA ALA A 269 5.61 -29.91 -1.13
C ALA A 269 6.18 -28.50 -1.40
N VAL A 270 6.73 -27.88 -0.38
CA VAL A 270 7.55 -26.68 -0.51
C VAL A 270 8.84 -27.03 -1.29
N PHE A 271 9.27 -26.13 -2.17
CA PHE A 271 10.46 -26.29 -2.98
C PHE A 271 11.27 -24.98 -3.03
N GLU A 272 12.50 -25.06 -3.49
CA GLU A 272 13.36 -23.91 -3.68
C GLU A 272 13.38 -23.47 -5.14
N GLU A 273 13.16 -22.18 -5.39
CA GLU A 273 13.30 -21.55 -6.70
C GLU A 273 14.08 -20.24 -6.54
N ALA A 274 15.19 -20.08 -7.29
CA ALA A 274 16.08 -18.93 -7.22
C ALA A 274 16.58 -18.57 -5.79
N GLY A 275 16.88 -19.58 -4.96
CA GLY A 275 17.36 -19.41 -3.59
C GLY A 275 16.28 -19.03 -2.57
N VAL A 276 14.99 -19.02 -2.96
CA VAL A 276 13.86 -18.67 -2.11
C VAL A 276 12.90 -19.84 -1.99
N GLN A 277 12.39 -20.09 -0.78
CA GLN A 277 11.40 -21.14 -0.55
C GLN A 277 10.04 -20.76 -1.14
N HIS A 278 9.48 -21.65 -1.96
CA HIS A 278 8.21 -21.49 -2.65
C HIS A 278 7.23 -22.63 -2.33
N GLN A 279 5.95 -22.32 -2.41
CA GLN A 279 4.84 -23.25 -2.38
C GLN A 279 4.03 -23.10 -3.67
N GLU A 280 3.83 -24.21 -4.42
CA GLU A 280 2.82 -24.18 -5.47
C GLU A 280 1.43 -24.00 -4.84
N MET A 281 0.64 -23.12 -5.41
CA MET A 281 -0.72 -22.90 -4.98
C MET A 281 -1.65 -22.91 -6.18
N ARG A 282 -2.86 -23.44 -6.00
CA ARG A 282 -3.87 -23.59 -7.05
C ARG A 282 -5.21 -23.01 -6.65
N ARG A 283 -5.95 -22.54 -7.66
CA ARG A 283 -7.32 -22.06 -7.52
C ARG A 283 -8.12 -22.46 -8.74
N THR A 284 -9.31 -23.09 -8.54
CA THR A 284 -10.33 -23.25 -9.56
C THR A 284 -11.03 -21.90 -9.81
N LEU A 285 -11.30 -21.58 -11.07
CA LEU A 285 -11.95 -20.34 -11.51
C LEU A 285 -13.47 -20.49 -11.59
#